data_b128569e2ed2291d8184541073592c0d
#
_entry.id   b128569e2ed2291d8184541073592c0d
#
_cell.length_a   1.000
_cell.length_b   1.000
_cell.length_c   1.000
_cell.angle_alpha   90.00
_cell.angle_beta   90.00
_cell.angle_gamma   90.00
#
_symmetry.space_group_name_H-M   'P 1'
#
loop_
_entity.id
_entity.type
_entity.pdbx_description
1 polymer ?
#
loop_
_entity_poly.entity_id
_entity_poly.type
_entity_poly.pdbx_seq_one_letter_code
_entity_poly.pdbx_strand_id
1 'polypeptide(L)'
;RSIFDVQVKRLHEYKRQLVVDEEAAGHLREIFTMYMDGCSYSDIAKRLNTDGILSPTLQREYYKTGEKPSPESKPWNNYEVKRVLQDVHCTGDSVYGKYQQSVFQGNKQRNLPESEWLYAENTHEGIIDKELFRQVQEKIREFTEAYKKKHQLNNGAIRNHNFYTGKIRCGGCGNRMVLSREKKGTFYYICGADANHKSGGNQCKGHRVK
;
A
#
# COMPACT_ATOMS: atom_id res chain seq x y z
N ARG A 1 10.40 3.31 39.57
CA ARG A 1 10.84 2.67 38.29
C ARG A 1 9.79 2.97 37.24
N SER A 2 10.20 3.72 36.22
CA SER A 2 9.35 4.18 35.15
C SER A 2 8.88 3.00 34.29
N ILE A 3 7.65 3.07 33.77
CA ILE A 3 7.12 2.14 32.76
C ILE A 3 8.08 2.05 31.53
N PHE A 4 8.81 3.12 31.26
CA PHE A 4 9.87 3.18 30.26
C PHE A 4 11.03 2.21 30.54
N ASP A 5 11.47 2.06 31.78
CA ASP A 5 12.54 1.13 32.14
C ASP A 5 12.15 -0.33 31.94
N VAL A 6 10.87 -0.64 32.09
CA VAL A 6 10.36 -2.00 31.89
C VAL A 6 10.27 -2.35 30.40
N GLN A 7 9.92 -1.38 29.55
CA GLN A 7 9.86 -1.59 28.09
C GLN A 7 11.27 -1.67 27.48
N VAL A 8 12.21 -0.84 27.93
CA VAL A 8 13.62 -0.91 27.51
C VAL A 8 14.28 -2.21 27.95
N LYS A 9 14.02 -2.69 29.18
CA LYS A 9 14.49 -4.02 29.62
C LYS A 9 13.89 -5.14 28.78
N ARG A 10 12.61 -5.12 28.45
CA ARG A 10 12.01 -6.12 27.56
C ARG A 10 12.61 -6.11 26.16
N LEU A 11 12.94 -4.95 25.61
CA LEU A 11 13.66 -4.84 24.33
C LEU A 11 15.09 -5.41 24.41
N HIS A 12 15.78 -5.29 25.57
CA HIS A 12 17.10 -5.86 25.79
C HIS A 12 17.08 -7.37 26.09
N GLU A 13 16.06 -7.88 26.75
CA GLU A 13 15.92 -9.33 27.05
C GLU A 13 15.47 -10.15 25.84
N TYR A 14 14.75 -9.55 24.89
CA TYR A 14 14.35 -10.17 23.61
C TYR A 14 15.21 -9.65 22.45
N LYS A 15 16.53 -9.66 22.56
CA LYS A 15 17.41 -9.62 21.38
C LYS A 15 17.23 -10.91 20.56
N ARG A 16 16.07 -11.08 19.96
CA ARG A 16 15.95 -11.93 18.78
C ARG A 16 16.71 -11.20 17.70
N GLN A 17 17.90 -11.68 17.43
CA GLN A 17 18.71 -11.21 16.33
C GLN A 17 17.87 -11.39 15.07
N LEU A 18 17.55 -10.28 14.39
CA LEU A 18 16.90 -10.34 13.10
C LEU A 18 17.95 -10.86 12.12
N VAL A 19 17.65 -11.98 11.50
CA VAL A 19 18.49 -12.62 10.49
C VAL A 19 17.86 -12.33 9.16
N VAL A 20 18.67 -11.94 8.18
CA VAL A 20 18.21 -11.67 6.81
C VAL A 20 17.89 -13.02 6.14
N ASP A 21 16.70 -13.12 5.57
CA ASP A 21 16.33 -14.17 4.64
C ASP A 21 16.84 -13.76 3.25
N GLU A 22 17.90 -14.40 2.78
CA GLU A 22 18.57 -14.02 1.54
C GLU A 22 17.71 -14.21 0.29
N GLU A 23 16.79 -15.18 0.26
CA GLU A 23 15.84 -15.34 -0.84
C GLU A 23 14.90 -14.15 -0.92
N ALA A 24 14.26 -13.82 0.20
CA ALA A 24 13.37 -12.67 0.29
C ALA A 24 14.12 -11.34 0.08
N ALA A 25 15.35 -11.23 0.56
CA ALA A 25 16.22 -10.07 0.36
C ALA A 25 16.58 -9.87 -1.14
N GLY A 26 16.83 -10.96 -1.86
CA GLY A 26 17.04 -10.92 -3.31
C GLY A 26 15.87 -10.29 -4.05
N HIS A 27 14.65 -10.75 -3.77
CA HIS A 27 13.44 -10.17 -4.36
C HIS A 27 13.23 -8.71 -3.96
N LEU A 28 13.57 -8.35 -2.73
CA LEU A 28 13.48 -6.96 -2.28
C LEU A 28 14.42 -6.06 -3.09
N ARG A 29 15.67 -6.45 -3.28
CA ARG A 29 16.64 -5.71 -4.11
C ARG A 29 16.15 -5.57 -5.54
N GLU A 30 15.56 -6.61 -6.12
CA GLU A 30 14.96 -6.57 -7.47
C GLU A 30 13.81 -5.56 -7.57
N ILE A 31 12.92 -5.50 -6.59
CA ILE A 31 11.82 -4.52 -6.54
C ILE A 31 12.36 -3.09 -6.58
N PHE A 32 13.40 -2.80 -5.78
CA PHE A 32 14.03 -1.47 -5.74
C PHE A 32 14.70 -1.12 -7.07
N THR A 33 15.41 -2.07 -7.67
CA THR A 33 16.06 -1.89 -8.98
C THR A 33 15.02 -1.63 -10.07
N MET A 34 13.99 -2.46 -10.20
CA MET A 34 12.91 -2.26 -11.19
C MET A 34 12.23 -0.89 -11.05
N TYR A 35 12.02 -0.42 -9.81
CA TYR A 35 11.45 0.90 -9.61
C TYR A 35 12.38 2.03 -10.03
N MET A 36 13.68 1.92 -9.77
CA MET A 36 14.68 2.88 -10.24
C MET A 36 14.80 2.89 -11.77
N ASP A 37 14.65 1.75 -12.42
CA ASP A 37 14.60 1.61 -13.89
C ASP A 37 13.33 2.19 -14.52
N GLY A 38 12.39 2.65 -13.71
CA GLY A 38 11.17 3.34 -14.17
C GLY A 38 9.94 2.46 -14.31
N CYS A 39 9.96 1.20 -13.84
CA CYS A 39 8.78 0.35 -13.81
C CYS A 39 7.70 0.93 -12.90
N SER A 40 6.44 0.85 -13.32
CA SER A 40 5.33 1.22 -12.46
C SER A 40 5.08 0.17 -11.37
N TYR A 41 4.42 0.55 -10.27
CA TYR A 41 4.01 -0.41 -9.24
C TYR A 41 3.19 -1.58 -9.81
N SER A 42 2.40 -1.33 -10.86
CA SER A 42 1.58 -2.35 -11.53
C SER A 42 2.44 -3.35 -12.31
N ASP A 43 3.48 -2.87 -12.98
CA ASP A 43 4.36 -3.73 -13.78
C ASP A 43 5.24 -4.58 -12.87
N ILE A 44 5.75 -3.99 -11.79
CA ILE A 44 6.48 -4.73 -10.74
C ILE A 44 5.59 -5.82 -10.14
N ALA A 45 4.36 -5.49 -9.73
CA ALA A 45 3.43 -6.47 -9.17
C ALA A 45 3.11 -7.61 -10.16
N LYS A 46 2.90 -7.29 -11.45
CA LYS A 46 2.68 -8.31 -12.49
C LYS A 46 3.89 -9.22 -12.65
N ARG A 47 5.09 -8.67 -12.66
CA ARG A 47 6.34 -9.44 -12.79
C ARG A 47 6.48 -10.42 -11.64
N LEU A 48 6.37 -9.94 -10.39
CA LEU A 48 6.46 -10.78 -9.18
C LEU A 48 5.41 -11.90 -9.17
N ASN A 49 4.19 -11.62 -9.64
CA ASN A 49 3.13 -12.63 -9.75
C ASN A 49 3.43 -13.66 -10.85
N THR A 50 3.99 -13.23 -11.97
CA THR A 50 4.37 -14.14 -13.07
C THR A 50 5.50 -15.07 -12.64
N ASP A 51 6.45 -14.56 -11.87
CA ASP A 51 7.58 -15.32 -11.35
C ASP A 51 7.20 -16.17 -10.12
N GLY A 52 5.93 -16.13 -9.68
CA GLY A 52 5.40 -16.93 -8.57
C GLY A 52 5.94 -16.55 -7.20
N ILE A 53 6.45 -15.33 -7.04
CA ILE A 53 7.02 -14.82 -5.80
C ILE A 53 5.89 -14.52 -4.80
N LEU A 54 6.02 -15.07 -3.59
CA LEU A 54 5.01 -14.86 -2.55
C LEU A 54 4.92 -13.39 -2.13
N SER A 55 3.70 -12.87 -2.02
CA SER A 55 3.47 -11.54 -1.45
C SER A 55 3.86 -11.51 0.05
N PRO A 56 4.15 -10.33 0.64
CA PRO A 56 4.53 -10.22 2.05
C PRO A 56 3.52 -10.84 3.01
N THR A 57 2.24 -10.83 2.62
CA THR A 57 1.17 -11.46 3.39
C THR A 57 1.28 -12.98 3.37
N LEU A 58 1.53 -13.58 2.20
CA LEU A 58 1.69 -15.02 2.04
C LEU A 58 3.03 -15.51 2.63
N GLN A 59 4.09 -14.73 2.51
CA GLN A 59 5.38 -15.03 3.12
C GLN A 59 5.25 -15.14 4.65
N ARG A 60 4.51 -14.21 5.28
CA ARG A 60 4.22 -14.26 6.70
C ARG A 60 3.39 -15.48 7.09
N GLU A 61 2.44 -15.88 6.25
CA GLU A 61 1.61 -17.07 6.44
C GLU A 61 2.50 -18.34 6.36
N TYR A 62 3.37 -18.42 5.37
CA TYR A 62 4.35 -19.49 5.23
C TYR A 62 5.23 -19.67 6.46
N TYR A 63 5.81 -18.58 7.00
CA TYR A 63 6.64 -18.65 8.21
C TYR A 63 5.86 -19.08 9.49
N LYS A 64 4.56 -18.86 9.49
CA LYS A 64 3.72 -19.28 10.64
C LYS A 64 3.29 -20.73 10.57
N THR A 65 2.96 -21.22 9.39
CA THR A 65 2.34 -22.54 9.19
C THR A 65 3.36 -23.60 8.77
N GLY A 66 4.49 -23.18 8.18
CA GLY A 66 5.45 -24.08 7.53
C GLY A 66 4.98 -24.62 6.17
N GLU A 67 3.75 -24.30 5.75
CA GLU A 67 3.18 -24.75 4.48
C GLU A 67 3.25 -23.61 3.45
N LYS A 68 3.81 -23.88 2.26
CA LYS A 68 3.93 -22.88 1.20
C LYS A 68 2.56 -22.64 0.56
N PRO A 69 1.96 -21.44 0.75
CA PRO A 69 0.65 -21.13 0.19
C PRO A 69 0.74 -20.92 -1.32
N SER A 70 -0.42 -21.06 -2.02
CA SER A 70 -0.50 -20.72 -3.44
C SER A 70 -0.30 -19.22 -3.65
N PRO A 71 0.63 -18.78 -4.54
CA PRO A 71 0.84 -17.36 -4.84
C PRO A 71 -0.42 -16.65 -5.32
N GLU A 72 -1.32 -17.36 -5.99
CA GLU A 72 -2.58 -16.83 -6.54
C GLU A 72 -3.61 -16.45 -5.47
N SER A 73 -3.51 -17.01 -4.26
CA SER A 73 -4.49 -16.76 -3.20
C SER A 73 -4.50 -15.30 -2.72
N LYS A 74 -3.33 -14.66 -2.68
CA LYS A 74 -3.16 -13.24 -2.33
C LYS A 74 -1.99 -12.67 -3.14
N PRO A 75 -2.19 -12.38 -4.45
CA PRO A 75 -1.12 -11.93 -5.32
C PRO A 75 -0.63 -10.53 -4.94
N TRP A 76 0.59 -10.20 -5.37
CA TRP A 76 1.12 -8.85 -5.28
C TRP A 76 0.18 -7.84 -5.95
N ASN A 77 0.05 -6.69 -5.34
CA ASN A 77 -0.70 -5.56 -5.87
C ASN A 77 0.08 -4.25 -5.70
N ASN A 78 -0.40 -3.18 -6.34
CA ASN A 78 0.26 -1.87 -6.34
C ASN A 78 0.48 -1.31 -4.93
N TYR A 79 -0.44 -1.58 -4.01
CA TYR A 79 -0.35 -1.09 -2.63
C TYR A 79 0.77 -1.79 -1.86
N GLU A 80 0.93 -3.10 -2.04
CA GLU A 80 1.99 -3.87 -1.38
C GLU A 80 3.37 -3.49 -1.91
N VAL A 81 3.53 -3.35 -3.24
CA VAL A 81 4.78 -2.86 -3.84
C VAL A 81 5.14 -1.48 -3.29
N LYS A 82 4.18 -0.55 -3.28
CA LYS A 82 4.40 0.79 -2.71
C LYS A 82 4.80 0.71 -1.24
N ARG A 83 4.14 -0.13 -0.44
CA ARG A 83 4.42 -0.29 0.99
C ARG A 83 5.83 -0.82 1.23
N VAL A 84 6.26 -1.80 0.43
CA VAL A 84 7.62 -2.34 0.51
C VAL A 84 8.66 -1.29 0.16
N LEU A 85 8.47 -0.52 -0.91
CA LEU A 85 9.38 0.55 -1.30
C LEU A 85 9.48 1.71 -0.28
N GLN A 86 8.51 1.84 0.61
CA GLN A 86 8.46 2.86 1.66
C GLN A 86 8.82 2.33 3.06
N ASP A 87 9.18 1.05 3.17
CA ASP A 87 9.48 0.46 4.47
C ASP A 87 10.94 0.74 4.88
N VAL A 88 11.11 1.59 5.86
CA VAL A 88 12.42 1.99 6.41
C VAL A 88 13.19 0.79 6.98
N HIS A 89 12.49 -0.25 7.44
CA HIS A 89 13.16 -1.45 7.98
C HIS A 89 14.09 -2.13 6.97
N CYS A 90 13.88 -1.91 5.66
CA CYS A 90 14.76 -2.42 4.62
C CYS A 90 16.20 -1.87 4.71
N THR A 91 16.41 -0.72 5.35
CA THR A 91 17.73 -0.07 5.50
C THR A 91 18.49 -0.47 6.76
N GLY A 92 17.90 -1.32 7.60
CA GLY A 92 18.46 -1.68 8.92
C GLY A 92 18.02 -0.75 10.04
N ASP A 93 17.24 0.29 9.74
CA ASP A 93 16.70 1.22 10.73
C ASP A 93 15.30 0.78 11.16
N SER A 94 14.88 1.16 12.36
CA SER A 94 13.54 0.88 12.87
C SER A 94 12.81 2.16 13.24
N VAL A 95 11.49 2.16 12.99
CA VAL A 95 10.62 3.30 13.31
C VAL A 95 9.52 2.84 14.26
N TYR A 96 9.39 3.55 15.37
CA TYR A 96 8.42 3.30 16.42
C TYR A 96 7.48 4.49 16.59
N GLY A 97 6.35 4.27 17.27
CA GLY A 97 5.43 5.37 17.61
C GLY A 97 4.60 5.90 16.45
N LYS A 98 4.44 5.15 15.35
CA LYS A 98 3.57 5.56 14.23
C LYS A 98 2.11 5.73 14.62
N TYR A 99 1.69 5.07 15.71
CA TYR A 99 0.31 5.05 16.19
C TYR A 99 0.26 5.31 17.68
N GLN A 100 -0.75 6.06 18.10
CA GLN A 100 -1.09 6.22 19.51
C GLN A 100 -2.47 5.60 19.77
N GLN A 101 -2.54 4.74 20.77
CA GLN A 101 -3.79 4.17 21.24
C GLN A 101 -3.82 4.24 22.77
N SER A 102 -4.83 4.87 23.32
CA SER A 102 -5.09 4.85 24.77
C SER A 102 -6.24 3.87 25.03
N VAL A 103 -5.88 2.65 25.39
CA VAL A 103 -6.87 1.59 25.72
C VAL A 103 -7.72 1.99 26.91
N PHE A 104 -7.12 2.64 27.92
CA PHE A 104 -7.81 3.08 29.14
C PHE A 104 -8.79 4.24 28.93
N GLN A 105 -8.60 5.04 27.87
CA GLN A 105 -9.45 6.19 27.57
C GLN A 105 -10.51 5.89 26.52
N GLY A 106 -10.61 4.65 26.04
CA GLY A 106 -11.54 4.27 24.99
C GLY A 106 -11.31 4.96 23.63
N ASN A 107 -10.18 5.64 23.47
CA ASN A 107 -9.86 6.38 22.26
C ASN A 107 -9.51 5.43 21.12
N LYS A 108 -10.01 5.74 19.91
CA LYS A 108 -9.63 5.04 18.69
C LYS A 108 -8.14 5.26 18.40
N GLN A 109 -7.50 4.27 17.82
CA GLN A 109 -6.13 4.37 17.32
C GLN A 109 -6.00 5.59 16.39
N ARG A 110 -5.02 6.44 16.66
CA ARG A 110 -4.69 7.65 15.89
C ARG A 110 -3.29 7.52 15.32
N ASN A 111 -3.12 7.85 14.04
CA ASN A 111 -1.80 7.98 13.44
C ASN A 111 -1.14 9.24 13.98
N LEU A 112 0.12 9.11 14.38
CA LEU A 112 0.95 10.24 14.76
C LEU A 112 1.61 10.85 13.52
N PRO A 113 1.86 12.17 13.51
CA PRO A 113 2.64 12.81 12.47
C PRO A 113 4.08 12.29 12.49
N GLU A 114 4.74 12.32 11.34
CA GLU A 114 6.09 11.79 11.15
C GLU A 114 7.12 12.44 12.07
N SER A 115 6.89 13.70 12.46
CA SER A 115 7.72 14.45 13.41
C SER A 115 7.70 13.87 14.85
N GLU A 116 6.71 13.06 15.18
CA GLU A 116 6.59 12.42 16.51
C GLU A 116 7.08 10.96 16.49
N TRP A 117 7.51 10.45 15.34
CA TRP A 117 8.03 9.09 15.25
C TRP A 117 9.42 8.98 15.85
N LEU A 118 9.67 7.84 16.49
CA LEU A 118 10.98 7.52 17.06
C LEU A 118 11.77 6.68 16.08
N TYR A 119 12.90 7.19 15.64
CA TYR A 119 13.83 6.50 14.75
C TYR A 119 14.98 5.89 15.56
N ALA A 120 15.26 4.62 15.30
CA ALA A 120 16.41 3.91 15.83
C ALA A 120 17.26 3.40 14.66
N GLU A 121 18.47 3.93 14.54
CA GLU A 121 19.37 3.58 13.45
C GLU A 121 20.11 2.28 13.71
N ASN A 122 20.43 1.54 12.65
CA ASN A 122 21.26 0.34 12.64
C ASN A 122 20.82 -0.69 13.70
N THR A 123 19.53 -0.94 13.79
CA THR A 123 18.94 -1.93 14.72
C THR A 123 19.11 -3.36 14.24
N HIS A 124 19.37 -3.56 12.96
CA HIS A 124 19.59 -4.85 12.30
C HIS A 124 20.38 -4.66 11.00
N GLU A 125 20.74 -5.73 10.34
CA GLU A 125 21.42 -5.70 9.04
C GLU A 125 20.49 -5.14 7.98
N GLY A 126 20.95 -4.12 7.22
CA GLY A 126 20.21 -3.51 6.13
C GLY A 126 20.30 -4.36 4.86
N ILE A 127 19.17 -4.54 4.18
CA ILE A 127 19.07 -5.24 2.90
C ILE A 127 19.32 -4.27 1.74
N ILE A 128 18.85 -3.05 1.90
CA ILE A 128 18.93 -1.96 0.91
C ILE A 128 19.84 -0.85 1.45
N ASP A 129 20.71 -0.35 0.58
CA ASP A 129 21.55 0.80 0.91
C ASP A 129 20.70 2.04 1.22
N LYS A 130 21.09 2.80 2.25
CA LYS A 130 20.38 4.01 2.69
C LYS A 130 20.28 5.07 1.60
N GLU A 131 21.31 5.19 0.77
CA GLU A 131 21.32 6.17 -0.32
C GLU A 131 20.33 5.76 -1.43
N LEU A 132 20.31 4.48 -1.82
CA LEU A 132 19.33 3.95 -2.77
C LEU A 132 17.89 4.13 -2.24
N PHE A 133 17.67 3.85 -0.96
CA PHE A 133 16.36 4.06 -0.34
C PHE A 133 15.94 5.52 -0.42
N ARG A 134 16.85 6.46 -0.09
CA ARG A 134 16.59 7.89 -0.16
C ARG A 134 16.20 8.34 -1.57
N GLN A 135 16.92 7.89 -2.60
CA GLN A 135 16.62 8.18 -4.02
C GLN A 135 15.23 7.67 -4.41
N VAL A 136 14.88 6.47 -3.97
CA VAL A 136 13.54 5.90 -4.20
C VAL A 136 12.46 6.74 -3.54
N GLN A 137 12.64 7.19 -2.27
CA GLN A 137 11.67 8.05 -1.59
C GLN A 137 11.50 9.40 -2.31
N GLU A 138 12.59 9.99 -2.80
CA GLU A 138 12.54 11.23 -3.56
C GLU A 138 11.73 11.07 -4.85
N LYS A 139 12.02 10.02 -5.63
CA LYS A 139 11.27 9.69 -6.84
C LYS A 139 9.77 9.46 -6.57
N ILE A 140 9.43 8.77 -5.47
CA ILE A 140 8.02 8.59 -5.05
C ILE A 140 7.36 9.93 -4.72
N ARG A 141 8.06 10.82 -4.02
CA ARG A 141 7.57 12.15 -3.65
C ARG A 141 7.31 13.00 -4.89
N GLU A 142 8.28 13.11 -5.78
CA GLU A 142 8.17 13.87 -7.03
C GLU A 142 6.98 13.37 -7.87
N PHE A 143 6.86 12.06 -8.07
CA PHE A 143 5.74 11.48 -8.81
C PHE A 143 4.40 11.80 -8.14
N THR A 144 4.32 11.72 -6.81
CA THR A 144 3.10 12.00 -6.05
C THR A 144 2.71 13.47 -6.17
N GLU A 145 3.66 14.38 -6.12
CA GLU A 145 3.41 15.82 -6.27
C GLU A 145 2.99 16.19 -7.69
N ALA A 146 3.66 15.64 -8.69
CA ALA A 146 3.27 15.81 -10.10
C ALA A 146 1.86 15.29 -10.35
N TYR A 147 1.52 14.12 -9.80
CA TYR A 147 0.19 13.55 -9.88
C TYR A 147 -0.86 14.44 -9.19
N LYS A 148 -0.58 14.94 -7.98
CA LYS A 148 -1.46 15.86 -7.26
C LYS A 148 -1.70 17.14 -8.05
N LYS A 149 -0.66 17.78 -8.59
CA LYS A 149 -0.78 18.99 -9.44
C LYS A 149 -1.67 18.74 -10.65
N LYS A 150 -1.47 17.62 -11.34
CA LYS A 150 -2.26 17.23 -12.53
C LYS A 150 -3.73 16.97 -12.19
N HIS A 151 -4.03 16.47 -11.01
CA HIS A 151 -5.40 16.07 -10.61
C HIS A 151 -6.10 17.06 -9.67
N GLN A 152 -5.41 18.07 -9.13
CA GLN A 152 -6.01 19.09 -8.26
C GLN A 152 -7.15 19.87 -8.94
N LEU A 153 -7.08 20.05 -10.24
CA LEU A 153 -8.11 20.74 -11.03
C LEU A 153 -9.40 19.92 -11.21
N ASN A 154 -9.37 18.61 -10.96
CA ASN A 154 -10.50 17.71 -11.25
C ASN A 154 -11.30 17.27 -10.01
N ASN A 155 -10.71 17.32 -8.81
CA ASN A 155 -11.33 16.72 -7.61
C ASN A 155 -12.43 17.59 -6.96
N GLY A 156 -12.40 18.91 -7.16
CA GLY A 156 -13.41 19.83 -6.61
C GLY A 156 -14.74 19.74 -7.33
N ALA A 157 -14.71 19.71 -8.67
CA ALA A 157 -15.91 19.76 -9.51
C ALA A 157 -16.77 18.48 -9.44
N ILE A 158 -16.14 17.31 -9.30
CA ILE A 158 -16.87 16.04 -9.28
C ILE A 158 -17.56 15.80 -7.92
N ARG A 159 -16.96 16.25 -6.81
CA ARG A 159 -17.55 16.08 -5.47
C ARG A 159 -18.82 16.89 -5.27
N ASN A 160 -18.91 18.07 -5.87
CA ASN A 160 -20.03 18.99 -5.65
C ASN A 160 -21.29 18.61 -6.45
N HIS A 161 -21.20 17.72 -7.47
CA HIS A 161 -22.34 17.35 -8.30
C HIS A 161 -22.86 15.93 -8.07
N ASN A 162 -22.30 15.20 -7.11
CA ASN A 162 -22.69 13.81 -6.89
C ASN A 162 -23.70 13.65 -5.74
N PHE A 163 -24.89 14.23 -5.90
CA PHE A 163 -26.00 14.11 -4.94
C PHE A 163 -26.50 12.69 -4.72
N TYR A 164 -26.27 11.82 -5.70
CA TYR A 164 -26.80 10.45 -5.72
C TYR A 164 -25.76 9.38 -5.37
N THR A 165 -24.58 9.78 -4.85
CA THR A 165 -23.54 8.84 -4.45
C THR A 165 -24.09 7.76 -3.52
N GLY A 166 -23.99 6.50 -3.96
CA GLY A 166 -24.44 5.33 -3.19
C GLY A 166 -25.95 5.12 -3.14
N LYS A 167 -26.77 6.05 -3.70
CA LYS A 167 -28.25 5.95 -3.70
C LYS A 167 -28.79 5.30 -4.97
N ILE A 168 -28.07 5.38 -6.10
CA ILE A 168 -28.50 4.82 -7.38
C ILE A 168 -27.87 3.44 -7.56
N ARG A 169 -28.70 2.49 -7.97
CA ARG A 169 -28.29 1.13 -8.30
C ARG A 169 -28.62 0.79 -9.75
N CYS A 170 -27.79 -0.08 -10.36
CA CYS A 170 -28.03 -0.59 -11.71
C CYS A 170 -29.23 -1.51 -11.71
N GLY A 171 -30.24 -1.24 -12.55
CA GLY A 171 -31.43 -2.06 -12.69
C GLY A 171 -31.15 -3.47 -13.24
N GLY A 172 -30.02 -3.67 -13.93
CA GLY A 172 -29.67 -4.99 -14.49
C GLY A 172 -28.90 -5.90 -13.54
N CYS A 173 -28.02 -5.36 -12.66
CA CYS A 173 -27.15 -6.16 -11.81
C CYS A 173 -27.15 -5.77 -10.32
N GLY A 174 -27.92 -4.76 -9.91
CA GLY A 174 -28.00 -4.28 -8.54
C GLY A 174 -26.76 -3.54 -8.01
N ASN A 175 -25.67 -3.49 -8.75
CA ASN A 175 -24.46 -2.80 -8.34
C ASN A 175 -24.64 -1.28 -8.26
N ARG A 176 -23.83 -0.61 -7.43
CA ARG A 176 -23.85 0.85 -7.32
C ARG A 176 -23.49 1.51 -8.65
N MET A 177 -24.21 2.58 -8.98
CA MET A 177 -23.84 3.45 -10.09
C MET A 177 -22.76 4.42 -9.64
N VAL A 178 -21.75 4.66 -10.48
CA VAL A 178 -20.66 5.60 -10.23
C VAL A 178 -20.72 6.76 -11.21
N LEU A 179 -20.45 7.98 -10.73
CA LEU A 179 -20.42 9.17 -11.56
C LEU A 179 -19.15 9.14 -12.44
N SER A 180 -19.32 9.32 -13.72
CA SER A 180 -18.25 9.43 -14.70
C SER A 180 -18.38 10.74 -15.47
N ARG A 181 -17.27 11.22 -16.03
CA ARG A 181 -17.22 12.45 -16.82
C ARG A 181 -16.66 12.15 -18.20
N GLU A 182 -17.37 12.58 -19.24
CA GLU A 182 -16.83 12.56 -20.59
C GLU A 182 -15.81 13.69 -20.82
N LYS A 183 -14.96 13.53 -21.86
CA LYS A 183 -13.96 14.54 -22.24
C LYS A 183 -14.57 15.93 -22.51
N LYS A 184 -15.83 15.97 -22.94
CA LYS A 184 -16.60 17.21 -23.19
C LYS A 184 -17.23 17.83 -21.94
N GLY A 185 -17.01 17.28 -20.75
CA GLY A 185 -17.51 17.84 -19.49
C GLY A 185 -18.89 17.36 -19.06
N THR A 186 -19.57 16.54 -19.84
CA THR A 186 -20.88 15.96 -19.48
C THR A 186 -20.71 14.88 -18.42
N PHE A 187 -21.58 14.91 -17.41
CA PHE A 187 -21.61 13.90 -16.34
C PHE A 187 -22.69 12.85 -16.63
N TYR A 188 -22.38 11.61 -16.30
CA TYR A 188 -23.30 10.49 -16.40
C TYR A 188 -22.98 9.45 -15.35
N TYR A 189 -23.99 8.65 -15.00
CA TYR A 189 -23.81 7.51 -14.11
C TYR A 189 -23.61 6.25 -14.94
N ILE A 190 -22.59 5.47 -14.58
CA ILE A 190 -22.31 4.16 -15.17
C ILE A 190 -22.39 3.08 -14.10
N CYS A 191 -22.73 1.86 -14.50
CA CYS A 191 -22.70 0.73 -13.58
C CYS A 191 -21.28 0.50 -13.06
N GLY A 192 -21.12 0.39 -11.75
CA GLY A 192 -19.81 0.16 -11.13
C GLY A 192 -19.18 -1.18 -11.53
N ALA A 193 -19.97 -2.20 -11.87
CA ALA A 193 -19.47 -3.46 -12.43
C ALA A 193 -18.89 -3.28 -13.83
N ASP A 194 -19.47 -2.38 -14.65
CA ASP A 194 -18.96 -2.03 -15.98
C ASP A 194 -17.73 -1.12 -15.90
N ALA A 195 -17.72 -0.17 -14.97
CA ALA A 195 -16.57 0.72 -14.75
C ALA A 195 -15.30 -0.04 -14.31
N ASN A 196 -15.46 -1.16 -13.63
CA ASN A 196 -14.38 -1.99 -13.09
C ASN A 196 -14.03 -3.20 -13.97
N HIS A 197 -14.26 -3.13 -15.27
CA HIS A 197 -14.02 -4.22 -16.24
C HIS A 197 -12.64 -4.92 -16.16
N LYS A 198 -11.69 -4.33 -15.46
CA LYS A 198 -10.34 -4.89 -15.29
C LYS A 198 -10.23 -5.97 -14.21
N SER A 199 -11.29 -6.24 -13.46
CA SER A 199 -11.25 -7.13 -12.28
C SER A 199 -12.07 -8.43 -12.43
N GLY A 200 -12.41 -8.89 -13.63
CA GLY A 200 -12.99 -10.23 -13.84
C GLY A 200 -14.35 -10.50 -13.19
N GLY A 201 -15.03 -9.49 -12.64
CA GLY A 201 -16.32 -9.63 -11.99
C GLY A 201 -17.49 -9.41 -12.96
N ASN A 202 -18.64 -9.99 -12.63
CA ASN A 202 -19.92 -10.02 -13.35
C ASN A 202 -20.09 -8.91 -14.40
N GLN A 203 -20.12 -9.32 -15.66
CA GLN A 203 -20.29 -8.46 -16.82
C GLN A 203 -21.70 -7.86 -16.88
N CYS A 204 -21.85 -6.67 -16.33
CA CYS A 204 -23.04 -5.87 -16.64
C CYS A 204 -22.79 -5.13 -17.96
N LYS A 205 -23.66 -5.30 -18.93
CA LYS A 205 -23.59 -4.64 -20.24
C LYS A 205 -23.93 -3.14 -20.11
N GLY A 206 -23.01 -2.35 -19.52
CA GLY A 206 -22.90 -0.91 -19.66
C GLY A 206 -24.17 -0.05 -19.58
N HIS A 207 -24.94 -0.13 -18.47
CA HIS A 207 -26.04 0.81 -18.27
C HIS A 207 -25.49 2.20 -17.94
N ARG A 208 -25.85 3.19 -18.75
CA ARG A 208 -25.52 4.61 -18.56
C ARG A 208 -26.81 5.42 -18.39
N VAL A 209 -26.78 6.38 -17.46
CA VAL A 209 -27.86 7.35 -17.25
C VAL A 209 -27.24 8.74 -17.16
N LYS A 210 -27.80 9.70 -17.94
CA LYS A 210 -27.43 11.13 -17.86
C LYS A 210 -28.11 11.80 -16.69
#